data_9502d9b56af5f18883fa20435a176cc4
#
_entry.id   9502d9b56af5f18883fa20435a176cc4
#
_cell.length_a   1.000
_cell.length_b   1.000
_cell.length_c   1.000
_cell.angle_alpha   90.00
_cell.angle_beta   90.00
_cell.angle_gamma   90.00
#
_symmetry.space_group_name_H-M   'P 1'
#
loop_
_entity.id
_entity.type
_entity.pdbx_description
1 polymer ?
#
loop_
_entity_poly.entity_id
_entity_poly.type
_entity_poly.pdbx_seq_one_letter_code
_entity_poly.pdbx_strand_id
1 'polypeptide(L)'
;METEAIVEQIKSLLAELRAKGISEDIIDSLIGPGADYRVVVDGRGYLLLPDCQGVKIRLTPMERTLYILLLRYPGGIPVDDLYLYYDELLKIYMSPTVYDDRDAAEEAVGALVDDYKTTLYTNVSRIKKKLTDKLGQKVAAPLLITRTDGVYRIPVKRELVTYR
;
A
#
# COMPACT_ATOMS: atom_id res chain seq x y z
N MET A 1 -24.10 16.40 -6.58
CA MET A 1 -24.81 17.15 -7.62
C MET A 1 -23.90 17.50 -8.76
N GLU A 2 -23.04 18.49 -8.69
CA GLU A 2 -22.05 18.69 -9.74
C GLU A 2 -21.14 17.48 -9.93
N THR A 3 -20.72 16.85 -8.82
CA THR A 3 -19.86 15.66 -8.84
C THR A 3 -20.54 14.47 -9.51
N GLU A 4 -21.83 14.26 -9.22
CA GLU A 4 -22.61 13.18 -9.85
C GLU A 4 -22.76 13.38 -11.34
N ALA A 5 -23.00 14.63 -11.78
CA ALA A 5 -23.08 14.96 -13.20
C ALA A 5 -21.76 14.71 -13.91
N ILE A 6 -20.64 15.05 -13.27
CA ILE A 6 -19.30 14.80 -13.81
C ILE A 6 -19.04 13.30 -13.92
N VAL A 7 -19.38 12.54 -12.90
CA VAL A 7 -19.22 11.07 -12.89
C VAL A 7 -20.04 10.43 -14.02
N GLU A 8 -21.28 10.83 -14.19
CA GLU A 8 -22.12 10.33 -15.28
C GLU A 8 -21.56 10.70 -16.66
N GLN A 9 -21.03 11.89 -16.81
CA GLN A 9 -20.37 12.32 -18.05
C GLN A 9 -19.14 11.47 -18.35
N ILE A 10 -18.31 11.17 -17.34
CA ILE A 10 -17.14 10.30 -17.49
C ILE A 10 -17.56 8.90 -17.91
N LYS A 11 -18.57 8.33 -17.26
CA LYS A 11 -19.12 7.01 -17.61
C LYS A 11 -19.60 6.95 -19.05
N SER A 12 -20.31 8.00 -19.48
CA SER A 12 -20.82 8.11 -20.84
C SER A 12 -19.69 8.15 -21.87
N LEU A 13 -18.65 8.95 -21.61
CA LEU A 13 -17.48 9.04 -22.48
C LEU A 13 -16.70 7.73 -22.56
N LEU A 14 -16.57 7.02 -21.45
CA LEU A 14 -15.92 5.70 -21.42
C LEU A 14 -16.70 4.67 -22.22
N ALA A 15 -18.02 4.66 -22.09
CA ALA A 15 -18.89 3.78 -22.87
C ALA A 15 -18.76 4.06 -24.37
N GLU A 16 -18.68 5.34 -24.74
CA GLU A 16 -18.49 5.76 -26.12
C GLU A 16 -17.15 5.31 -26.69
N LEU A 17 -16.06 5.43 -25.91
CA LEU A 17 -14.74 4.95 -26.32
C LEU A 17 -14.74 3.43 -26.53
N ARG A 18 -15.37 2.68 -25.65
CA ARG A 18 -15.49 1.22 -25.78
C ARG A 18 -16.28 0.84 -27.02
N ALA A 19 -17.37 1.57 -27.29
CA ALA A 19 -18.21 1.35 -28.48
C ALA A 19 -17.44 1.60 -29.78
N LYS A 20 -16.45 2.50 -29.75
CA LYS A 20 -15.57 2.80 -30.88
C LYS A 20 -14.40 1.82 -31.03
N GLY A 21 -14.35 0.79 -30.20
CA GLY A 21 -13.32 -0.25 -30.26
C GLY A 21 -11.97 0.13 -29.68
N ILE A 22 -11.93 1.17 -28.85
CA ILE A 22 -10.71 1.53 -28.13
C ILE A 22 -10.41 0.43 -27.08
N SER A 23 -9.16 -0.02 -27.04
CA SER A 23 -8.76 -1.10 -26.11
C SER A 23 -8.83 -0.66 -24.66
N GLU A 24 -9.11 -1.62 -23.77
CA GLU A 24 -9.12 -1.35 -22.32
C GLU A 24 -7.77 -0.85 -21.81
N ASP A 25 -6.65 -1.28 -22.42
CA ASP A 25 -5.33 -0.80 -22.05
C ASP A 25 -5.17 0.70 -22.28
N ILE A 26 -5.72 1.21 -23.40
CA ILE A 26 -5.71 2.64 -23.71
C ILE A 26 -6.62 3.40 -22.74
N ILE A 27 -7.79 2.86 -22.46
CA ILE A 27 -8.74 3.45 -21.50
C ILE A 27 -8.10 3.52 -20.13
N ASP A 28 -7.46 2.43 -19.68
CA ASP A 28 -6.76 2.37 -18.39
C ASP A 28 -5.61 3.39 -18.33
N SER A 29 -4.91 3.65 -19.45
CA SER A 29 -3.85 4.65 -19.51
C SER A 29 -4.39 6.08 -19.40
N LEU A 30 -5.61 6.33 -19.90
CA LEU A 30 -6.25 7.64 -19.80
C LEU A 30 -6.82 7.92 -18.41
N ILE A 31 -7.42 6.92 -17.78
CA ILE A 31 -7.95 7.00 -16.42
C ILE A 31 -6.80 6.97 -15.42
N GLY A 32 -5.72 6.36 -15.83
CA GLY A 32 -4.43 6.31 -15.18
C GLY A 32 -4.27 5.22 -14.13
N PRO A 33 -3.07 4.59 -14.09
CA PRO A 33 -2.56 4.03 -12.86
C PRO A 33 -2.15 5.16 -11.90
N GLY A 34 -2.41 6.40 -12.28
CA GLY A 34 -2.10 7.58 -11.50
C GLY A 34 -3.28 8.13 -10.71
N ALA A 35 -4.28 7.31 -10.41
CA ALA A 35 -5.23 7.69 -9.38
C ALA A 35 -4.45 7.78 -8.08
N ASP A 36 -4.10 9.00 -7.69
CA ASP A 36 -3.39 9.29 -6.46
C ASP A 36 -4.38 9.11 -5.29
N TYR A 37 -4.45 7.89 -4.75
CA TYR A 37 -5.30 7.62 -3.60
C TYR A 37 -4.67 8.12 -2.32
N ARG A 38 -5.50 8.76 -1.49
CA ARG A 38 -5.11 9.08 -0.13
C ARG A 38 -5.06 7.80 0.70
N VAL A 39 -4.05 7.73 1.55
CA VAL A 39 -3.83 6.58 2.43
C VAL A 39 -3.81 7.10 3.87
N VAL A 40 -4.67 6.55 4.70
CA VAL A 40 -4.67 6.85 6.14
C VAL A 40 -4.25 5.60 6.89
N VAL A 41 -3.20 5.74 7.70
CA VAL A 41 -2.72 4.65 8.56
C VAL A 41 -3.24 4.88 9.97
N ASP A 42 -4.05 3.94 10.45
CA ASP A 42 -4.63 3.99 11.78
C ASP A 42 -3.70 3.28 12.78
N GLY A 43 -3.51 3.86 13.96
CA GLY A 43 -2.74 3.25 15.04
C GLY A 43 -3.29 1.91 15.54
N ARG A 44 -4.51 1.57 15.16
CA ARG A 44 -5.13 0.28 15.50
C ARG A 44 -4.79 -0.85 14.51
N GLY A 45 -3.98 -0.57 13.51
CA GLY A 45 -3.58 -1.56 12.51
C GLY A 45 -4.45 -1.58 11.26
N TYR A 46 -5.25 -0.55 11.03
CA TYR A 46 -6.06 -0.43 9.83
C TYR A 46 -5.43 0.50 8.81
N LEU A 47 -5.52 0.11 7.56
CA LEU A 47 -5.25 0.96 6.42
C LEU A 47 -6.59 1.47 5.92
N LEU A 48 -6.78 2.78 5.92
CA LEU A 48 -8.02 3.40 5.46
C LEU A 48 -7.79 4.04 4.10
N LEU A 49 -8.70 3.79 3.18
CA LEU A 49 -8.61 4.29 1.82
C LEU A 49 -9.84 5.16 1.50
N PRO A 50 -9.82 6.46 1.85
CA PRO A 50 -10.99 7.33 1.68
C PRO A 50 -11.47 7.40 0.24
N ASP A 51 -10.56 7.37 -0.73
CA ASP A 51 -10.90 7.48 -2.14
C ASP A 51 -11.35 6.16 -2.77
N CYS A 52 -11.27 5.06 -2.02
CA CYS A 52 -11.73 3.73 -2.41
C CYS A 52 -12.97 3.35 -1.60
N GLN A 53 -13.97 4.23 -1.55
CA GLN A 53 -15.23 4.03 -0.82
C GLN A 53 -15.05 3.85 0.70
N GLY A 54 -13.98 4.40 1.26
CA GLY A 54 -13.70 4.31 2.68
C GLY A 54 -13.35 2.89 3.16
N VAL A 55 -12.83 2.06 2.28
CA VAL A 55 -12.45 0.69 2.61
C VAL A 55 -11.40 0.68 3.72
N LYS A 56 -11.59 -0.21 4.69
CA LYS A 56 -10.65 -0.48 5.77
C LYS A 56 -10.02 -1.84 5.55
N ILE A 57 -8.70 -1.89 5.62
CA ILE A 57 -7.94 -3.14 5.50
C ILE A 57 -7.14 -3.33 6.77
N ARG A 58 -7.35 -4.45 7.44
CA ARG A 58 -6.60 -4.76 8.65
C ARG A 58 -5.28 -5.42 8.30
N LEU A 59 -4.20 -4.80 8.75
CA LEU A 59 -2.86 -5.36 8.63
C LEU A 59 -2.41 -5.92 9.99
N THR A 60 -1.69 -7.04 9.94
CA THR A 60 -1.01 -7.52 11.14
C THR A 60 0.07 -6.53 11.56
N PRO A 61 0.58 -6.58 12.81
CA PRO A 61 1.64 -5.67 13.24
C PRO A 61 2.85 -5.66 12.31
N MET A 62 3.28 -6.81 11.82
CA MET A 62 4.42 -6.89 10.91
C MET A 62 4.10 -6.33 9.52
N GLU A 63 2.94 -6.68 8.98
CA GLU A 63 2.48 -6.14 7.70
C GLU A 63 2.38 -4.62 7.76
N ARG A 64 1.78 -4.09 8.81
CA ARG A 64 1.65 -2.66 9.04
C ARG A 64 3.01 -1.98 9.15
N THR A 65 3.92 -2.57 9.90
CA THR A 65 5.28 -2.03 10.09
C THR A 65 6.01 -1.91 8.75
N LEU A 66 5.99 -2.97 7.96
CA LEU A 66 6.61 -2.98 6.63
C LEU A 66 5.95 -1.94 5.70
N TYR A 67 4.63 -1.90 5.68
CA TYR A 67 3.90 -0.99 4.82
C TYR A 67 4.18 0.47 5.16
N ILE A 68 4.18 0.82 6.44
CA ILE A 68 4.51 2.18 6.91
C ILE A 68 5.93 2.57 6.53
N LEU A 69 6.89 1.68 6.73
CA LEU A 69 8.28 1.97 6.37
C LEU A 69 8.39 2.34 4.89
N LEU A 70 7.77 1.54 4.02
CA LEU A 70 7.82 1.78 2.58
C LEU A 70 7.06 3.04 2.16
N LEU A 71 5.97 3.39 2.86
CA LEU A 71 5.28 4.65 2.63
C LEU A 71 6.16 5.87 2.95
N ARG A 72 7.05 5.74 3.95
CA ARG A 72 7.99 6.81 4.33
C ARG A 72 9.10 7.03 3.31
N TYR A 73 9.39 6.02 2.51
CA TYR A 73 10.46 6.05 1.50
C TYR A 73 9.92 5.75 0.11
N PRO A 74 9.20 6.70 -0.52
CA PRO A 74 8.58 6.47 -1.84
C PRO A 74 9.57 6.09 -2.94
N GLY A 75 10.84 6.48 -2.79
CA GLY A 75 11.90 6.08 -3.70
C GLY A 75 12.30 4.61 -3.61
N GLY A 76 11.83 3.93 -2.56
CA GLY A 76 12.06 2.52 -2.33
C GLY A 76 13.27 2.23 -1.44
N ILE A 77 13.31 0.98 -0.96
CA ILE A 77 14.39 0.47 -0.12
C ILE A 77 14.93 -0.80 -0.77
N PRO A 78 16.23 -0.85 -1.10
CA PRO A 78 16.84 -2.10 -1.54
C PRO A 78 16.75 -3.15 -0.44
N VAL A 79 16.44 -4.39 -0.81
CA VAL A 79 16.30 -5.46 0.17
C VAL A 79 17.59 -5.68 0.98
N ASP A 80 18.72 -5.48 0.34
CA ASP A 80 20.02 -5.63 0.99
C ASP A 80 20.32 -4.53 2.02
N ASP A 81 19.60 -3.41 1.95
CA ASP A 81 19.75 -2.28 2.87
C ASP A 81 18.69 -2.30 3.99
N LEU A 82 17.79 -3.27 4.00
CA LEU A 82 16.69 -3.30 4.96
C LEU A 82 17.20 -3.32 6.42
N TYR A 83 18.33 -3.94 6.68
CA TYR A 83 18.94 -3.98 8.02
C TYR A 83 19.30 -2.59 8.55
N LEU A 84 19.55 -1.61 7.68
CA LEU A 84 19.83 -0.23 8.08
C LEU A 84 18.63 0.45 8.74
N TYR A 85 17.44 -0.08 8.50
CA TYR A 85 16.18 0.46 9.02
C TYR A 85 15.67 -0.28 10.25
N TYR A 86 16.49 -1.13 10.85
CA TYR A 86 16.12 -1.95 12.01
C TYR A 86 15.51 -1.11 13.14
N ASP A 87 16.19 -0.04 13.55
CA ASP A 87 15.71 0.81 14.65
C ASP A 87 14.40 1.51 14.30
N GLU A 88 14.26 1.97 13.06
CA GLU A 88 13.02 2.59 12.59
C GLU A 88 11.88 1.59 12.53
N LEU A 89 12.14 0.38 12.01
CA LEU A 89 11.17 -0.70 11.99
C LEU A 89 10.70 -1.06 13.40
N LEU A 90 11.63 -1.15 14.33
CA LEU A 90 11.31 -1.45 15.72
C LEU A 90 10.42 -0.37 16.34
N LYS A 91 10.70 0.90 16.10
CA LYS A 91 9.87 2.02 16.56
C LYS A 91 8.46 1.95 15.97
N ILE A 92 8.35 1.67 14.69
CA ILE A 92 7.04 1.54 14.03
C ILE A 92 6.26 0.36 14.62
N TYR A 93 6.92 -0.78 14.78
CA TYR A 93 6.31 -2.00 15.32
C TYR A 93 5.76 -1.76 16.73
N MET A 94 6.49 -1.05 17.57
CA MET A 94 6.14 -0.77 18.96
C MET A 94 5.21 0.46 19.11
N SER A 95 5.04 1.25 18.06
CA SER A 95 4.33 2.54 18.11
C SER A 95 2.88 2.48 18.62
N PRO A 96 2.10 1.42 18.39
CA PRO A 96 0.73 1.36 18.94
C PRO A 96 0.63 1.13 20.44
N THR A 97 1.74 1.05 21.13
CA THR A 97 1.83 0.95 22.61
C THR A 97 1.07 -0.19 23.29
N VAL A 98 0.55 -1.13 22.52
CA VAL A 98 -0.08 -2.32 23.07
C VAL A 98 0.97 -3.39 23.41
N TYR A 99 2.21 -3.17 22.97
CA TYR A 99 3.30 -4.10 23.17
C TYR A 99 4.27 -3.57 24.23
N ASP A 100 4.14 -4.09 25.44
CA ASP A 100 5.14 -3.92 26.48
C ASP A 100 6.31 -4.88 26.30
N ASP A 101 6.23 -5.82 25.34
CA ASP A 101 7.25 -6.83 25.12
C ASP A 101 8.21 -6.41 24.01
N ARG A 102 9.26 -5.71 24.42
CA ARG A 102 10.33 -5.29 23.53
C ARG A 102 11.09 -6.48 22.93
N ASP A 103 11.28 -7.55 23.71
CA ASP A 103 12.02 -8.74 23.26
C ASP A 103 11.29 -9.42 22.10
N ALA A 104 9.97 -9.57 22.20
CA ALA A 104 9.16 -10.11 21.11
C ALA A 104 9.20 -9.20 19.86
N ALA A 105 9.19 -7.89 20.06
CA ALA A 105 9.30 -6.93 18.96
C ALA A 105 10.66 -7.03 18.27
N GLU A 106 11.74 -7.12 19.03
CA GLU A 106 13.09 -7.27 18.48
C GLU A 106 13.24 -8.57 17.71
N GLU A 107 12.66 -9.65 18.21
CA GLU A 107 12.66 -10.94 17.51
C GLU A 107 11.88 -10.86 16.19
N ALA A 108 10.71 -10.26 16.19
CA ALA A 108 9.88 -10.12 15.00
C ALA A 108 10.55 -9.24 13.92
N VAL A 109 11.08 -8.10 14.33
CA VAL A 109 11.78 -7.19 13.40
C VAL A 109 13.10 -7.80 12.93
N GLY A 110 13.81 -8.50 13.82
CA GLY A 110 15.02 -9.22 13.46
C GLY A 110 14.76 -10.27 12.39
N ALA A 111 13.68 -11.03 12.51
CA ALA A 111 13.29 -12.02 11.51
C ALA A 111 13.01 -11.37 10.14
N LEU A 112 12.39 -10.20 10.13
CA LEU A 112 12.12 -9.46 8.88
C LEU A 112 13.41 -9.03 8.19
N VAL A 113 14.39 -8.58 8.96
CA VAL A 113 15.67 -8.07 8.45
C VAL A 113 16.65 -9.20 8.11
N ASP A 114 16.74 -10.22 8.97
CA ASP A 114 17.72 -11.31 8.82
C ASP A 114 17.22 -12.42 7.92
N ASP A 115 15.93 -12.73 7.96
CA ASP A 115 15.32 -13.79 7.16
C ASP A 115 14.34 -13.20 6.13
N TYR A 116 14.83 -12.22 5.36
CA TYR A 116 14.00 -11.52 4.38
C TYR A 116 13.42 -12.45 3.30
N LYS A 117 14.09 -13.54 2.98
CA LYS A 117 13.61 -14.50 1.96
C LYS A 117 12.30 -15.16 2.35
N THR A 118 12.07 -15.37 3.65
CA THR A 118 10.84 -15.98 4.14
C THR A 118 9.91 -14.92 4.71
N THR A 119 10.38 -14.15 5.69
CA THR A 119 9.53 -13.21 6.44
C THR A 119 9.08 -12.03 5.60
N LEU A 120 10.01 -11.39 4.88
CA LEU A 120 9.68 -10.24 4.03
C LEU A 120 8.74 -10.65 2.89
N TYR A 121 9.09 -11.69 2.15
CA TYR A 121 8.30 -12.14 1.01
C TYR A 121 6.91 -12.60 1.42
N THR A 122 6.80 -13.28 2.55
CA THR A 122 5.51 -13.72 3.10
C THR A 122 4.62 -12.53 3.43
N ASN A 123 5.17 -11.50 4.09
CA ASN A 123 4.41 -10.30 4.44
C ASN A 123 4.00 -9.50 3.21
N VAL A 124 4.89 -9.35 2.23
CA VAL A 124 4.56 -8.68 0.96
C VAL A 124 3.42 -9.39 0.26
N SER A 125 3.46 -10.72 0.18
CA SER A 125 2.41 -11.52 -0.44
C SER A 125 1.07 -11.41 0.27
N ARG A 126 1.08 -11.40 1.60
CA ARG A 126 -0.13 -11.25 2.41
C ARG A 126 -0.76 -9.88 2.25
N ILE A 127 0.05 -8.83 2.24
CA ILE A 127 -0.43 -7.46 1.99
C ILE A 127 -1.07 -7.38 0.61
N LYS A 128 -0.40 -7.91 -0.42
CA LYS A 128 -0.93 -7.96 -1.78
C LYS A 128 -2.29 -8.65 -1.83
N LYS A 129 -2.41 -9.80 -1.20
CA LYS A 129 -3.65 -10.56 -1.16
C LYS A 129 -4.76 -9.76 -0.50
N LYS A 130 -4.50 -9.15 0.65
CA LYS A 130 -5.49 -8.35 1.39
C LYS A 130 -5.98 -7.16 0.57
N LEU A 131 -5.07 -6.43 -0.05
CA LEU A 131 -5.42 -5.29 -0.90
C LEU A 131 -6.21 -5.72 -2.13
N THR A 132 -5.77 -6.77 -2.80
CA THR A 132 -6.41 -7.28 -4.01
C THR A 132 -7.79 -7.84 -3.71
N ASP A 133 -7.95 -8.59 -2.62
CA ASP A 133 -9.24 -9.18 -2.23
C ASP A 133 -10.26 -8.10 -1.89
N LYS A 134 -9.85 -6.99 -1.29
CA LYS A 134 -10.75 -5.89 -0.91
C LYS A 134 -11.07 -4.92 -2.04
N LEU A 135 -10.10 -4.65 -2.91
CA LEU A 135 -10.17 -3.56 -3.89
C LEU A 135 -10.29 -4.05 -5.33
N GLY A 136 -9.92 -5.30 -5.61
CA GLY A 136 -9.70 -5.78 -6.97
C GLY A 136 -8.32 -5.37 -7.49
N GLN A 137 -7.87 -6.03 -8.55
CA GLN A 137 -6.50 -5.87 -9.07
C GLN A 137 -6.21 -4.45 -9.55
N LYS A 138 -7.12 -3.83 -10.29
CA LYS A 138 -6.90 -2.50 -10.87
C LYS A 138 -6.80 -1.41 -9.81
N VAL A 139 -7.72 -1.41 -8.86
CA VAL A 139 -7.74 -0.39 -7.79
C VAL A 139 -6.59 -0.60 -6.82
N ALA A 140 -6.24 -1.85 -6.52
CA ALA A 140 -5.14 -2.16 -5.61
C ALA A 140 -3.76 -1.83 -6.20
N ALA A 141 -3.59 -1.89 -7.52
CA ALA A 141 -2.28 -1.79 -8.16
C ALA A 141 -1.42 -0.60 -7.68
N PRO A 142 -1.94 0.64 -7.57
CA PRO A 142 -1.14 1.77 -7.09
C PRO A 142 -0.75 1.68 -5.61
N LEU A 143 -1.36 0.77 -4.86
CA LEU A 143 -1.17 0.63 -3.41
C LEU A 143 -0.30 -0.56 -3.06
N LEU A 144 0.05 -1.38 -4.03
CA LEU A 144 0.83 -2.59 -3.80
C LEU A 144 2.32 -2.30 -3.61
N ILE A 145 2.94 -3.12 -2.77
CA ILE A 145 4.40 -3.14 -2.69
C ILE A 145 4.92 -3.76 -3.98
N THR A 146 5.74 -3.01 -4.70
CA THR A 146 6.36 -3.46 -5.94
C THR A 146 7.84 -3.71 -5.72
N ARG A 147 8.40 -4.63 -6.51
CA ARG A 147 9.82 -4.94 -6.49
C ARG A 147 10.40 -4.77 -7.90
N THR A 148 11.44 -3.95 -8.02
CA THR A 148 12.19 -3.75 -9.26
C THR A 148 13.68 -3.73 -8.92
N ASP A 149 14.44 -4.63 -9.51
CA ASP A 149 15.90 -4.75 -9.29
C ASP A 149 16.26 -4.84 -7.79
N GLY A 150 15.48 -5.62 -7.03
CA GLY A 150 15.71 -5.80 -5.60
C GLY A 150 15.28 -4.63 -4.71
N VAL A 151 14.68 -3.59 -5.30
CA VAL A 151 14.17 -2.43 -4.57
C VAL A 151 12.68 -2.57 -4.35
N TYR A 152 12.26 -2.51 -3.09
CA TYR A 152 10.85 -2.54 -2.70
C TYR A 152 10.33 -1.13 -2.50
N ARG A 153 9.17 -0.82 -3.07
CA ARG A 153 8.53 0.47 -2.90
C ARG A 153 7.01 0.38 -3.04
N ILE A 154 6.35 1.39 -2.51
CA ILE A 154 4.93 1.64 -2.74
C ILE A 154 4.85 2.96 -3.51
N PRO A 155 4.25 2.97 -4.72
CA PRO A 155 4.23 4.18 -5.56
C PRO A 155 3.19 5.20 -5.10
N VAL A 156 3.14 5.50 -3.80
CA VAL A 156 2.25 6.48 -3.20
C VAL A 156 3.05 7.70 -2.79
N LYS A 157 2.59 8.89 -3.21
CA LYS A 157 3.24 10.14 -2.84
C LYS A 157 3.10 10.40 -1.34
N ARG A 158 4.16 10.91 -0.73
CA ARG A 158 4.24 11.17 0.71
C ARG A 158 3.13 12.08 1.23
N GLU A 159 2.79 13.11 0.47
CA GLU A 159 1.73 14.07 0.82
C GLU A 159 0.33 13.47 0.87
N LEU A 160 0.14 12.29 0.29
CA LEU A 160 -1.14 11.57 0.32
C LEU A 160 -1.31 10.67 1.54
N VAL A 161 -0.26 10.52 2.33
CA VAL A 161 -0.27 9.63 3.50
C VAL A 161 -0.51 10.43 4.77
N THR A 162 -1.48 9.98 5.56
CA THR A 162 -1.81 10.55 6.87
C THR A 162 -1.76 9.46 7.93
N TYR A 163 -1.24 9.78 9.10
CA TYR A 163 -1.18 8.88 10.24
C TYR A 163 -2.13 9.39 11.32
N ARG A 164 -2.90 8.47 11.91
CA ARG A 164 -3.80 8.78 13.03
C ARG A 164 -3.30 8.22 14.34
#